data_6c8ca4b61f0d3f0d6090bc850aa348d0
#
_entry.id   6c8ca4b61f0d3f0d6090bc850aa348d0
#
_cell.length_a   1.000
_cell.length_b   1.000
_cell.length_c   1.000
_cell.angle_alpha   90.00
_cell.angle_beta   90.00
_cell.angle_gamma   90.00
#
_symmetry.space_group_name_H-M   'P 1'
#
loop_
_entity.id
_entity.type
_entity.pdbx_description
1 polymer ?
#
loop_
_entity_poly.entity_id
_entity_poly.type
_entity_poly.pdbx_seq_one_letter_code
_entity_poly.pdbx_strand_id
1 'polypeptide(L)'
;DVRSAGGECGGVAVNGAKRLGGNALPELIVFGARAGYHAAGRDLGEARIPTGPSARTEDETGLDTPVSPGAIDQPDPDAVADGGAMTADPAATGEHTLEGERARVEEMMDRDGINHAEIRSDLQDAMTQNVNVFREKEGIQDALETIRDCRERYQNVAVADPSRTFNPALLHTIEPRNLIDLADTIALGALVPEEFRGAHWRAEHQARDDEDWLKHTMIAWNDGEPDLYYTDVLLDGEEKTYEPKIRSY
;
A
#
# COMPACT_ATOMS: atom_id res chain seq x y z
N ASP A 1 1.97 -1.69 19.63
CA ASP A 1 1.49 -0.46 18.97
C ASP A 1 0.51 -0.82 17.88
N VAL A 2 -0.74 -0.43 18.05
CA VAL A 2 -1.76 -0.58 17.00
C VAL A 2 -1.60 0.61 16.05
N ARG A 3 -1.22 0.33 14.80
CA ARG A 3 -1.21 1.32 13.73
C ARG A 3 -2.50 1.19 12.93
N SER A 4 -3.15 2.32 12.67
CA SER A 4 -4.33 2.36 11.82
C SER A 4 -4.01 3.17 10.57
N ALA A 5 -4.38 2.67 9.40
CA ALA A 5 -4.29 3.38 8.14
C ALA A 5 -5.69 3.73 7.64
N GLY A 6 -5.86 4.94 7.17
CA GLY A 6 -7.13 5.41 6.62
C GLY A 6 -6.92 6.40 5.48
N GLY A 7 -7.88 6.52 4.61
CA GLY A 7 -7.77 7.33 3.40
C GLY A 7 -6.91 6.64 2.34
N GLU A 8 -6.11 7.39 1.62
CA GLU A 8 -5.38 6.89 0.44
C GLU A 8 -4.32 5.83 0.77
N CYS A 9 -3.76 5.85 1.98
CA CYS A 9 -2.79 4.86 2.44
C CYS A 9 -3.44 3.58 3.00
N GLY A 10 -4.76 3.56 3.16
CA GLY A 10 -5.50 2.36 3.57
C GLY A 10 -6.01 1.62 2.34
N GLY A 11 -5.51 0.44 2.05
CA GLY A 11 -5.93 -0.35 0.89
C GLY A 11 -7.36 -0.88 1.00
N VAL A 12 -8.35 -0.01 0.83
CA VAL A 12 -9.78 -0.35 1.03
C VAL A 12 -10.47 -1.02 -0.16
N ALA A 13 -9.78 -1.16 -1.29
CA ALA A 13 -10.22 -1.87 -2.51
C ALA A 13 -11.60 -1.44 -3.10
N VAL A 14 -12.14 -0.28 -2.73
CA VAL A 14 -13.49 0.17 -3.15
C VAL A 14 -13.55 0.76 -4.56
N ASN A 15 -12.41 1.03 -5.17
CA ASN A 15 -12.34 1.65 -6.51
C ASN A 15 -12.16 0.64 -7.64
N GLY A 16 -12.05 -0.65 -7.35
CA GLY A 16 -11.71 -1.67 -8.32
C GLY A 16 -10.34 -1.44 -8.96
N ALA A 17 -10.14 -1.95 -10.15
CA ALA A 17 -8.86 -1.88 -10.86
C ALA A 17 -8.48 -0.46 -11.36
N LYS A 18 -9.42 0.47 -11.37
CA LYS A 18 -9.17 1.87 -11.75
C LYS A 18 -10.11 2.82 -11.03
N ARG A 19 -9.55 3.69 -10.21
CA ARG A 19 -10.31 4.76 -9.55
C ARG A 19 -10.87 5.76 -10.56
N LEU A 20 -12.16 6.09 -10.44
CA LEU A 20 -12.79 7.15 -11.21
C LEU A 20 -12.32 8.52 -10.71
N GLY A 21 -12.23 9.49 -11.62
CA GLY A 21 -11.98 10.88 -11.25
C GLY A 21 -13.02 11.38 -10.25
N GLY A 22 -12.57 12.09 -9.23
CA GLY A 22 -13.43 12.58 -8.14
C GLY A 22 -13.68 11.62 -6.99
N ASN A 23 -13.49 10.31 -7.15
CA ASN A 23 -13.74 9.34 -6.08
C ASN A 23 -12.70 9.35 -4.96
N ALA A 24 -11.54 9.97 -5.17
CA ALA A 24 -10.51 10.09 -4.13
C ALA A 24 -11.01 10.83 -2.90
N LEU A 25 -11.63 12.00 -3.09
CA LEU A 25 -12.10 12.82 -1.96
C LEU A 25 -13.19 12.15 -1.11
N PRO A 26 -14.26 11.56 -1.70
CA PRO A 26 -15.23 10.80 -0.92
C PRO A 26 -14.63 9.64 -0.16
N GLU A 27 -13.71 8.89 -0.79
CA GLU A 27 -12.98 7.79 -0.15
C GLU A 27 -12.19 8.28 1.07
N LEU A 28 -11.37 9.32 0.91
CA LEU A 28 -10.56 9.89 1.98
C LEU A 28 -11.42 10.37 3.17
N ILE A 29 -12.55 11.01 2.89
CA ILE A 29 -13.46 11.51 3.93
C ILE A 29 -14.10 10.35 4.69
N VAL A 30 -14.66 9.37 3.99
CA VAL A 30 -15.39 8.26 4.60
C VAL A 30 -14.45 7.36 5.40
N PHE A 31 -13.39 6.86 4.78
CA PHE A 31 -12.50 5.91 5.44
C PHE A 31 -11.54 6.58 6.42
N GLY A 32 -11.16 7.82 6.20
CA GLY A 32 -10.41 8.62 7.19
C GLY A 32 -11.23 8.87 8.46
N ALA A 33 -12.53 9.20 8.33
CA ALA A 33 -13.41 9.33 9.47
C ALA A 33 -13.57 7.99 10.23
N ARG A 34 -13.79 6.87 9.52
CA ARG A 34 -13.90 5.54 10.12
C ARG A 34 -12.64 5.15 10.89
N ALA A 35 -11.48 5.35 10.30
CA ALA A 35 -10.19 5.09 10.94
C ALA A 35 -10.01 5.94 12.20
N GLY A 36 -10.38 7.23 12.14
CA GLY A 36 -10.31 8.13 13.29
C GLY A 36 -11.24 7.72 14.44
N TYR A 37 -12.47 7.30 14.14
CA TYR A 37 -13.40 6.79 15.16
C TYR A 37 -12.91 5.51 15.79
N HIS A 38 -12.40 4.57 14.99
CA HIS A 38 -11.83 3.33 15.48
C HIS A 38 -10.61 3.58 16.37
N ALA A 39 -9.70 4.44 15.94
CA ALA A 39 -8.51 4.80 16.73
C ALA A 39 -8.87 5.49 18.05
N ALA A 40 -10.00 6.22 18.09
CA ALA A 40 -10.52 6.84 19.31
C ALA A 40 -11.31 5.87 20.22
N GLY A 41 -11.41 4.59 19.87
CA GLY A 41 -12.18 3.59 20.62
C GLY A 41 -13.70 3.87 20.61
N ARG A 42 -14.21 4.58 19.61
CA ARG A 42 -15.63 4.90 19.47
C ARG A 42 -16.32 3.99 18.48
N ASP A 43 -17.55 3.60 18.81
CA ASP A 43 -18.40 2.85 17.88
C ASP A 43 -18.97 3.79 16.80
N LEU A 44 -18.90 3.34 15.54
CA LEU A 44 -19.47 4.06 14.39
C LEU A 44 -21.01 4.15 14.46
N GLY A 45 -21.67 3.26 15.19
CA GLY A 45 -23.12 3.29 15.40
C GLY A 45 -23.61 4.56 16.08
N GLU A 46 -22.74 5.24 16.84
CA GLU A 46 -23.04 6.51 17.51
C GLU A 46 -22.55 7.75 16.75
N ALA A 47 -21.74 7.55 15.71
CA ALA A 47 -21.14 8.63 14.97
C ALA A 47 -21.98 8.98 13.74
N ARG A 48 -22.78 10.00 13.85
CA ARG A 48 -23.28 10.70 12.66
C ARG A 48 -22.07 11.34 11.97
N ILE A 49 -21.73 10.84 10.78
CA ILE A 49 -20.85 11.59 9.87
C ILE A 49 -21.52 12.97 9.73
N PRO A 50 -20.85 14.09 10.06
CA PRO A 50 -21.43 15.39 9.81
C PRO A 50 -21.68 15.48 8.30
N THR A 51 -22.90 15.21 7.89
CA THR A 51 -23.36 15.65 6.58
C THR A 51 -23.33 17.16 6.66
N GLY A 52 -22.49 17.79 5.82
CA GLY A 52 -22.45 19.24 5.73
C GLY A 52 -23.85 19.83 5.58
N PRO A 53 -24.05 21.15 5.63
CA PRO A 53 -25.35 21.80 5.67
C PRO A 53 -26.11 21.57 4.34
N SER A 54 -26.49 20.35 4.09
CA SER A 54 -27.47 19.98 3.10
C SER A 54 -28.77 19.72 3.87
N ALA A 55 -29.52 20.77 4.04
CA ALA A 55 -30.92 20.66 4.36
C ALA A 55 -31.63 19.86 3.26
N ARG A 56 -31.66 18.55 3.39
CA ARG A 56 -32.73 17.74 2.82
C ARG A 56 -33.53 17.22 3.98
N THR A 57 -34.74 17.75 4.09
CA THR A 57 -35.77 17.24 4.97
C THR A 57 -36.06 15.79 4.59
N GLU A 58 -36.25 14.96 5.60
CA GLU A 58 -36.38 13.49 5.56
C GLU A 58 -37.52 12.96 4.68
N ASP A 59 -38.26 13.83 3.97
CA ASP A 59 -39.54 13.50 3.30
C ASP A 59 -39.45 13.23 1.78
N GLU A 60 -38.31 13.36 1.13
CA GLU A 60 -38.33 13.32 -0.35
C GLU A 60 -37.61 12.16 -1.04
N THR A 61 -36.95 11.22 -0.35
CA THR A 61 -36.18 10.18 -1.06
C THR A 61 -36.54 8.73 -0.73
N GLY A 62 -37.40 8.43 0.24
CA GLY A 62 -37.78 7.03 0.53
C GLY A 62 -36.60 6.07 0.81
N LEU A 63 -35.42 6.61 1.06
CA LEU A 63 -34.20 5.87 1.37
C LEU A 63 -33.91 5.94 2.87
N ASP A 64 -34.90 5.53 3.64
CA ASP A 64 -34.79 5.33 5.08
C ASP A 64 -34.40 3.86 5.37
N THR A 65 -33.29 3.45 4.82
CA THR A 65 -32.57 2.31 5.37
C THR A 65 -31.22 2.79 5.86
N PRO A 66 -30.95 2.71 7.17
CA PRO A 66 -29.57 2.76 7.61
C PRO A 66 -28.89 1.60 6.88
N VAL A 67 -28.01 1.92 5.93
CA VAL A 67 -27.04 0.95 5.44
C VAL A 67 -26.18 0.64 6.66
N SER A 68 -26.61 -0.35 7.42
CA SER A 68 -25.68 -1.07 8.29
C SER A 68 -24.58 -1.50 7.34
N PRO A 69 -23.34 -1.07 7.53
CA PRO A 69 -22.25 -1.71 6.84
C PRO A 69 -22.31 -3.15 7.36
N GLY A 70 -22.86 -4.05 6.52
CA GLY A 70 -22.68 -5.46 6.70
C GLY A 70 -21.20 -5.62 7.01
N ALA A 71 -20.89 -6.35 8.05
CA ALA A 71 -19.54 -6.72 8.34
C ALA A 71 -18.98 -7.22 7.00
N ILE A 72 -18.15 -6.40 6.34
CA ILE A 72 -17.19 -6.94 5.40
C ILE A 72 -16.47 -7.90 6.33
N ASP A 73 -16.72 -9.18 6.13
CA ASP A 73 -15.96 -10.22 6.79
C ASP A 73 -14.53 -9.89 6.42
N GLN A 74 -13.89 -9.14 7.28
CA GLN A 74 -12.46 -8.92 7.13
C GLN A 74 -11.90 -10.32 7.16
N PRO A 75 -11.06 -10.73 6.19
CA PRO A 75 -10.37 -11.98 6.31
C PRO A 75 -9.85 -12.01 7.74
N ASP A 76 -10.25 -13.05 8.47
CA ASP A 76 -9.89 -13.25 9.87
C ASP A 76 -8.42 -12.81 10.01
N PRO A 77 -8.09 -11.77 10.80
CA PRO A 77 -6.71 -11.37 10.99
C PRO A 77 -5.84 -12.56 11.46
N ASP A 78 -6.46 -13.59 12.02
CA ASP A 78 -5.83 -14.86 12.35
C ASP A 78 -5.67 -15.79 11.13
N ALA A 79 -6.42 -15.61 10.02
CA ALA A 79 -6.23 -16.39 8.79
C ALA A 79 -5.03 -15.89 7.94
N VAL A 80 -4.60 -14.66 8.10
CA VAL A 80 -3.32 -14.17 7.56
C VAL A 80 -2.15 -14.60 8.46
N ALA A 81 -2.43 -15.10 9.65
CA ALA A 81 -1.46 -15.47 10.68
C ALA A 81 -1.04 -16.96 10.67
N ASP A 82 -1.22 -17.69 9.57
CA ASP A 82 -0.54 -18.99 9.46
C ASP A 82 0.91 -18.89 8.94
N GLY A 83 1.42 -17.68 8.84
CA GLY A 83 2.84 -17.36 8.88
C GLY A 83 3.27 -17.17 10.34
N GLY A 84 3.56 -18.26 11.03
CA GLY A 84 4.19 -18.36 12.35
C GLY A 84 3.75 -17.33 13.39
N ALA A 85 2.83 -17.70 14.27
CA ALA A 85 2.41 -16.87 15.40
C ALA A 85 3.63 -16.29 16.12
N MET A 86 3.86 -15.00 15.98
CA MET A 86 4.75 -14.27 16.87
C MET A 86 4.12 -14.21 18.27
N THR A 87 4.44 -15.18 19.11
CA THR A 87 4.11 -15.21 20.53
C THR A 87 5.01 -14.27 21.36
N ALA A 88 5.63 -13.26 20.73
CA ALA A 88 6.47 -12.29 21.40
C ALA A 88 5.60 -11.19 22.05
N ASP A 89 5.92 -10.83 23.27
CA ASP A 89 5.34 -9.67 23.96
C ASP A 89 5.49 -8.42 23.06
N PRO A 90 4.38 -7.75 22.66
CA PRO A 90 4.44 -6.59 21.78
C PRO A 90 5.29 -5.44 22.33
N ALA A 91 5.39 -5.32 23.65
CA ALA A 91 6.24 -4.32 24.30
C ALA A 91 7.72 -4.66 24.16
N ALA A 92 8.11 -5.92 24.37
CA ALA A 92 9.49 -6.38 24.19
C ALA A 92 9.93 -6.30 22.72
N THR A 93 9.03 -6.64 21.77
CA THR A 93 9.29 -6.52 20.33
C THR A 93 9.50 -5.05 19.93
N GLY A 94 8.69 -4.13 20.45
CA GLY A 94 8.81 -2.69 20.17
C GLY A 94 10.14 -2.10 20.71
N GLU A 95 10.59 -2.53 21.87
CA GLU A 95 11.83 -2.05 22.46
C GLU A 95 13.06 -2.57 21.69
N HIS A 96 13.08 -3.83 21.33
CA HIS A 96 14.11 -4.42 20.45
C HIS A 96 14.19 -3.73 19.09
N THR A 97 13.05 -3.41 18.48
CA THR A 97 13.00 -2.69 17.20
C THR A 97 13.57 -1.27 17.34
N LEU A 98 13.26 -0.57 18.42
CA LEU A 98 13.76 0.77 18.67
C LEU A 98 15.29 0.80 18.88
N GLU A 99 15.82 -0.14 19.65
CA GLU A 99 17.27 -0.26 19.86
C GLU A 99 17.99 -0.62 18.56
N GLY A 100 17.45 -1.55 17.77
CA GLY A 100 17.99 -1.92 16.46
C GLY A 100 18.03 -0.74 15.49
N GLU A 101 16.95 0.05 15.41
CA GLU A 101 16.92 1.23 14.53
C GLU A 101 17.85 2.35 15.01
N ARG A 102 18.00 2.54 16.33
CA ARG A 102 19.00 3.48 16.87
C ARG A 102 20.42 3.07 16.50
N ALA A 103 20.79 1.81 16.71
CA ALA A 103 22.10 1.29 16.36
C ALA A 103 22.40 1.45 14.86
N ARG A 104 21.42 1.15 14.01
CA ARG A 104 21.52 1.34 12.56
C ARG A 104 21.77 2.80 12.18
N VAL A 105 21.03 3.73 12.78
CA VAL A 105 21.19 5.17 12.53
C VAL A 105 22.57 5.66 12.99
N GLU A 106 23.02 5.24 14.18
CA GLU A 106 24.34 5.60 14.70
C GLU A 106 25.45 5.07 13.78
N GLU A 107 25.35 3.83 13.34
CA GLU A 107 26.30 3.26 12.38
C GLU A 107 26.36 4.05 11.06
N MET A 108 25.19 4.45 10.52
CA MET A 108 25.12 5.27 9.28
C MET A 108 25.72 6.66 9.46
N MET A 109 25.68 7.22 10.67
CA MET A 109 26.27 8.52 11.00
C MET A 109 27.77 8.47 11.26
N ASP A 110 28.28 7.34 11.69
CA ASP A 110 29.69 7.17 12.11
C ASP A 110 30.58 6.59 11.02
N ARG A 111 30.01 6.03 9.94
CA ARG A 111 30.78 5.39 8.87
C ARG A 111 30.99 6.30 7.66
N ASP A 112 32.05 6.03 6.93
CA ASP A 112 32.19 6.46 5.53
C ASP A 112 31.44 5.48 4.61
N GLY A 113 30.71 6.01 3.65
CA GLY A 113 29.88 5.15 2.79
C GLY A 113 29.33 5.83 1.55
N ILE A 114 28.35 5.19 0.93
CA ILE A 114 27.75 5.64 -0.32
C ILE A 114 26.77 6.79 -0.06
N ASN A 115 26.72 7.73 -1.02
CA ASN A 115 25.74 8.79 -0.97
C ASN A 115 24.35 8.26 -1.38
N HIS A 116 23.37 8.47 -0.52
CA HIS A 116 21.98 8.07 -0.76
C HIS A 116 21.38 8.67 -2.05
N ALA A 117 21.85 9.82 -2.50
CA ALA A 117 21.33 10.50 -3.69
C ALA A 117 21.58 9.72 -4.99
N GLU A 118 22.69 8.97 -5.08
CA GLU A 118 22.99 8.12 -6.23
C GLU A 118 22.01 6.95 -6.30
N ILE A 119 21.79 6.26 -5.17
CA ILE A 119 20.82 5.16 -5.08
C ILE A 119 19.42 5.64 -5.44
N ARG A 120 19.02 6.82 -4.93
CA ARG A 120 17.71 7.41 -5.23
C ARG A 120 17.55 7.73 -6.71
N SER A 121 18.61 8.27 -7.36
CA SER A 121 18.58 8.58 -8.79
C SER A 121 18.41 7.32 -9.63
N ASP A 122 19.22 6.29 -9.37
CA ASP A 122 19.16 5.04 -10.11
C ASP A 122 17.80 4.36 -9.98
N LEU A 123 17.25 4.36 -8.76
CA LEU A 123 15.92 3.82 -8.50
C LEU A 123 14.83 4.59 -9.24
N GLN A 124 14.87 5.93 -9.23
CA GLN A 124 13.90 6.78 -9.93
C GLN A 124 13.97 6.58 -11.44
N ASP A 125 15.16 6.47 -11.99
CA ASP A 125 15.37 6.24 -13.42
C ASP A 125 14.82 4.88 -13.84
N ALA A 126 15.14 3.81 -13.11
CA ALA A 126 14.62 2.46 -13.37
C ALA A 126 13.10 2.41 -13.33
N MET A 127 12.49 2.98 -12.29
CA MET A 127 11.03 3.02 -12.14
C MET A 127 10.35 3.86 -13.21
N THR A 128 10.95 4.99 -13.60
CA THR A 128 10.38 5.89 -14.61
C THR A 128 10.45 5.30 -16.01
N GLN A 129 11.56 4.65 -16.35
CA GLN A 129 11.78 4.09 -17.68
C GLN A 129 11.02 2.78 -17.88
N ASN A 130 11.00 1.91 -16.88
CA ASN A 130 10.62 0.51 -17.03
C ASN A 130 9.30 0.12 -16.34
N VAL A 131 8.86 0.87 -15.32
CA VAL A 131 7.68 0.52 -14.49
C VAL A 131 6.58 1.59 -14.54
N ASN A 132 6.67 2.53 -15.45
CA ASN A 132 5.67 3.59 -15.66
C ASN A 132 4.39 3.04 -16.31
N VAL A 133 3.66 3.86 -17.07
CA VAL A 133 2.36 3.50 -17.68
C VAL A 133 2.51 2.42 -18.76
N PHE A 134 3.49 2.55 -19.62
CA PHE A 134 3.78 1.60 -20.71
C PHE A 134 4.93 0.70 -20.30
N ARG A 135 4.66 -0.59 -20.19
CA ARG A 135 5.56 -1.57 -19.59
C ARG A 135 5.74 -2.78 -20.50
N GLU A 136 6.91 -3.37 -20.39
CA GLU A 136 7.28 -4.64 -21.03
C GLU A 136 7.93 -5.54 -19.98
N LYS A 137 7.81 -6.85 -20.15
CA LYS A 137 8.35 -7.84 -19.20
C LYS A 137 9.84 -7.63 -18.95
N GLU A 138 10.61 -7.49 -20.03
CA GLU A 138 12.06 -7.32 -19.96
C GLU A 138 12.42 -6.05 -19.19
N GLY A 139 11.78 -4.91 -19.50
CA GLY A 139 12.03 -3.66 -18.78
C GLY A 139 11.71 -3.75 -17.28
N ILE A 140 10.60 -4.42 -16.90
CA ILE A 140 10.28 -4.62 -15.49
C ILE A 140 11.34 -5.51 -14.81
N GLN A 141 11.85 -6.54 -15.50
CA GLN A 141 12.92 -7.40 -14.98
C GLN A 141 14.22 -6.62 -14.76
N ASP A 142 14.61 -5.76 -15.70
CA ASP A 142 15.76 -4.86 -15.57
C ASP A 142 15.60 -3.90 -14.38
N ALA A 143 14.37 -3.38 -14.17
CA ALA A 143 14.09 -2.56 -13.00
C ALA A 143 14.24 -3.34 -11.69
N LEU A 144 13.77 -4.59 -11.62
CA LEU A 144 13.93 -5.45 -10.45
C LEU A 144 15.41 -5.74 -10.15
N GLU A 145 16.25 -5.91 -11.17
CA GLU A 145 17.69 -6.06 -10.99
C GLU A 145 18.31 -4.78 -10.42
N THR A 146 17.94 -3.61 -10.96
CA THR A 146 18.38 -2.32 -10.43
C THR A 146 17.93 -2.08 -8.98
N ILE A 147 16.69 -2.47 -8.64
CA ILE A 147 16.15 -2.38 -7.28
C ILE A 147 16.97 -3.23 -6.31
N ARG A 148 17.37 -4.46 -6.70
CA ARG A 148 18.24 -5.33 -5.89
C ARG A 148 19.63 -4.72 -5.68
N ASP A 149 20.25 -4.19 -6.74
CA ASP A 149 21.53 -3.46 -6.63
C ASP A 149 21.39 -2.25 -5.69
N CYS A 150 20.33 -1.46 -5.81
CA CYS A 150 20.04 -0.36 -4.90
C CYS A 150 19.93 -0.84 -3.45
N ARG A 151 19.28 -1.97 -3.20
CA ARG A 151 19.14 -2.59 -1.87
C ARG A 151 20.49 -3.01 -1.28
N GLU A 152 21.33 -3.64 -2.07
CA GLU A 152 22.67 -4.04 -1.64
C GLU A 152 23.56 -2.83 -1.33
N ARG A 153 23.56 -1.83 -2.21
CA ARG A 153 24.32 -0.58 -2.03
C ARG A 153 23.83 0.20 -0.80
N TYR A 154 22.52 0.18 -0.53
CA TYR A 154 21.95 0.88 0.61
C TYR A 154 22.48 0.38 1.96
N GLN A 155 22.93 -0.85 2.06
CA GLN A 155 23.55 -1.38 3.29
C GLN A 155 24.82 -0.60 3.68
N ASN A 156 25.48 0.05 2.71
CA ASN A 156 26.69 0.83 2.91
C ASN A 156 26.47 2.35 2.79
N VAL A 157 25.23 2.81 2.91
CA VAL A 157 24.93 4.24 2.86
C VAL A 157 25.41 4.95 4.13
N ALA A 158 25.89 6.17 3.98
CA ALA A 158 26.35 7.02 5.08
C ALA A 158 25.63 8.36 5.10
N VAL A 159 25.49 8.93 6.29
CA VAL A 159 24.92 10.28 6.48
C VAL A 159 26.03 11.32 6.29
N ALA A 160 25.84 12.23 5.34
CA ALA A 160 26.88 13.22 5.01
C ALA A 160 27.06 14.29 6.10
N ASP A 161 26.02 14.59 6.89
CA ASP A 161 26.07 15.56 7.97
C ASP A 161 26.04 14.85 9.33
N PRO A 162 27.11 14.93 10.14
CA PRO A 162 27.17 14.26 11.45
C PRO A 162 26.39 15.00 12.55
N SER A 163 25.72 16.12 12.24
CA SER A 163 24.98 16.87 13.25
C SER A 163 23.77 16.09 13.78
N ARG A 164 23.48 16.25 15.10
CA ARG A 164 22.36 15.56 15.75
C ARG A 164 21.12 16.45 15.92
N THR A 165 21.17 17.68 15.43
CA THR A 165 20.07 18.64 15.58
C THR A 165 19.68 19.18 14.21
N PHE A 166 18.38 19.08 13.86
CA PHE A 166 17.85 19.48 12.58
C PHE A 166 18.67 18.95 11.39
N ASN A 167 18.82 17.64 11.32
CA ASN A 167 19.60 16.96 10.29
C ASN A 167 18.72 16.43 9.14
N PRO A 168 18.47 17.21 8.07
CA PRO A 168 17.73 16.73 6.90
C PRO A 168 18.49 15.63 6.15
N ALA A 169 19.84 15.63 6.20
CA ALA A 169 20.64 14.61 5.55
C ALA A 169 20.34 13.21 6.13
N LEU A 170 20.15 13.10 7.44
CA LEU A 170 19.73 11.84 8.08
C LEU A 170 18.37 11.37 7.52
N LEU A 171 17.36 12.25 7.45
CA LEU A 171 16.05 11.91 6.93
C LEU A 171 16.14 11.41 5.48
N HIS A 172 16.84 12.17 4.63
CA HIS A 172 17.04 11.81 3.23
C HIS A 172 17.85 10.53 3.03
N THR A 173 18.70 10.17 4.01
CA THR A 173 19.45 8.91 3.99
C THR A 173 18.59 7.71 4.42
N ILE A 174 17.60 7.90 5.29
CA ILE A 174 16.69 6.84 5.76
C ILE A 174 15.59 6.53 4.74
N GLU A 175 15.04 7.55 4.10
CA GLU A 175 13.92 7.41 3.15
C GLU A 175 14.14 6.40 2.00
N PRO A 176 15.32 6.31 1.36
CA PRO A 176 15.54 5.40 0.24
C PRO A 176 15.29 3.94 0.56
N ARG A 177 15.46 3.47 1.81
CA ARG A 177 15.08 2.13 2.20
C ARG A 177 13.60 1.84 1.90
N ASN A 178 12.73 2.75 2.34
CA ASN A 178 11.30 2.60 2.12
C ASN A 178 10.93 2.71 0.63
N LEU A 179 11.66 3.56 -0.11
CA LEU A 179 11.46 3.69 -1.56
C LEU A 179 11.87 2.41 -2.30
N ILE A 180 12.95 1.74 -1.89
CA ILE A 180 13.40 0.47 -2.46
C ILE A 180 12.35 -0.61 -2.22
N ASP A 181 11.83 -0.72 -0.99
CA ASP A 181 10.82 -1.72 -0.65
C ASP A 181 9.51 -1.50 -1.41
N LEU A 182 9.07 -0.25 -1.55
CA LEU A 182 7.90 0.11 -2.34
C LEU A 182 8.11 -0.12 -3.84
N ALA A 183 9.29 0.20 -4.37
CA ALA A 183 9.61 -0.01 -5.78
C ALA A 183 9.60 -1.51 -6.13
N ASP A 184 10.15 -2.35 -5.27
CA ASP A 184 10.15 -3.81 -5.42
C ASP A 184 8.71 -4.35 -5.45
N THR A 185 7.90 -3.93 -4.49
CA THR A 185 6.47 -4.26 -4.43
C THR A 185 5.71 -3.86 -5.70
N ILE A 186 5.94 -2.64 -6.20
CA ILE A 186 5.27 -2.13 -7.40
C ILE A 186 5.75 -2.86 -8.65
N ALA A 187 7.05 -3.07 -8.80
CA ALA A 187 7.61 -3.74 -9.97
C ALA A 187 7.19 -5.22 -10.03
N LEU A 188 7.24 -5.93 -8.90
CA LEU A 188 6.79 -7.31 -8.81
C LEU A 188 5.28 -7.44 -9.08
N GLY A 189 4.46 -6.58 -8.48
CA GLY A 189 3.02 -6.52 -8.72
C GLY A 189 2.66 -6.13 -10.16
N ALA A 190 3.55 -5.45 -10.89
CA ALA A 190 3.38 -5.14 -12.31
C ALA A 190 3.89 -6.25 -13.24
N LEU A 191 4.84 -7.08 -12.79
CA LEU A 191 5.43 -8.17 -13.59
C LEU A 191 4.50 -9.37 -13.70
N VAL A 192 3.85 -9.72 -12.60
CA VAL A 192 3.17 -11.02 -12.48
C VAL A 192 1.84 -11.09 -13.24
N PRO A 193 0.90 -10.12 -13.18
CA PRO A 193 -0.37 -10.25 -13.88
C PRO A 193 -0.19 -10.25 -15.40
N GLU A 194 -0.73 -11.27 -16.07
CA GLU A 194 -0.64 -11.47 -17.52
C GLU A 194 -1.91 -11.04 -18.24
N GLU A 195 -2.42 -9.85 -17.88
CA GLU A 195 -3.65 -9.30 -18.44
C GLU A 195 -3.58 -7.78 -18.63
N PHE A 196 -4.63 -7.21 -19.23
CA PHE A 196 -4.91 -5.78 -19.27
C PHE A 196 -6.15 -5.48 -18.42
N ARG A 197 -5.96 -4.84 -17.25
CA ARG A 197 -7.08 -4.50 -16.36
C ARG A 197 -6.91 -3.12 -15.71
N GLY A 198 -7.88 -2.25 -15.94
CA GLY A 198 -7.91 -0.93 -15.33
C GLY A 198 -6.70 -0.06 -15.72
N ALA A 199 -5.81 0.20 -14.80
CA ALA A 199 -4.56 0.93 -15.04
C ALA A 199 -3.35 0.01 -15.31
N HIS A 200 -3.51 -1.29 -15.10
CA HIS A 200 -2.45 -2.26 -15.38
C HIS A 200 -2.37 -2.51 -16.89
N TRP A 201 -1.21 -2.22 -17.48
CA TRP A 201 -0.92 -2.38 -18.89
C TRP A 201 0.46 -3.00 -19.10
N ARG A 202 0.54 -3.99 -19.98
CA ARG A 202 1.80 -4.56 -20.46
C ARG A 202 1.72 -4.79 -21.97
N ALA A 203 2.84 -4.62 -22.69
CA ALA A 203 2.88 -4.77 -24.14
C ALA A 203 2.47 -6.17 -24.61
N GLU A 204 2.81 -7.20 -23.84
CA GLU A 204 2.56 -8.61 -24.17
C GLU A 204 1.11 -9.04 -23.91
N HIS A 205 0.40 -8.36 -23.02
CA HIS A 205 -0.95 -8.75 -22.57
C HIS A 205 -1.93 -7.61 -22.78
N GLN A 206 -2.69 -7.67 -23.87
CA GLN A 206 -3.60 -6.60 -24.31
C GLN A 206 -5.08 -6.89 -24.05
N ALA A 207 -5.41 -8.02 -23.43
CA ALA A 207 -6.77 -8.43 -23.14
C ALA A 207 -6.98 -8.62 -21.63
N ARG A 208 -8.20 -8.33 -21.17
CA ARG A 208 -8.64 -8.67 -19.81
C ARG A 208 -8.93 -10.17 -19.76
N ASP A 209 -8.55 -10.78 -18.67
CA ASP A 209 -8.75 -12.19 -18.37
C ASP A 209 -9.44 -12.33 -17.02
N ASP A 210 -10.74 -12.64 -17.03
CA ASP A 210 -11.54 -12.85 -15.80
C ASP A 210 -11.49 -14.29 -15.29
N GLU A 211 -10.93 -15.23 -16.07
CA GLU A 211 -10.80 -16.62 -15.65
C GLU A 211 -9.61 -16.80 -14.71
N ASP A 212 -8.46 -16.26 -15.09
CA ASP A 212 -7.21 -16.44 -14.34
C ASP A 212 -6.87 -15.24 -13.44
N TRP A 213 -7.33 -14.02 -13.79
CA TRP A 213 -6.85 -12.78 -13.16
C TRP A 213 -7.92 -11.95 -12.44
N LEU A 214 -9.16 -12.44 -12.27
CA LEU A 214 -10.15 -11.76 -11.43
C LEU A 214 -9.86 -12.00 -9.94
N LYS A 215 -8.75 -11.46 -9.47
CA LYS A 215 -8.24 -11.60 -8.10
C LYS A 215 -7.44 -10.37 -7.70
N HIS A 216 -7.26 -10.18 -6.40
CA HIS A 216 -6.32 -9.19 -5.88
C HIS A 216 -4.92 -9.81 -5.84
N THR A 217 -3.94 -9.07 -6.33
CA THR A 217 -2.53 -9.38 -6.13
C THR A 217 -2.07 -8.73 -4.83
N MET A 218 -1.66 -9.54 -3.89
CA MET A 218 -1.22 -9.12 -2.56
C MET A 218 0.27 -9.41 -2.39
N ILE A 219 0.96 -8.59 -1.61
CA ILE A 219 2.37 -8.80 -1.29
C ILE A 219 2.55 -8.69 0.22
N ALA A 220 3.19 -9.69 0.79
CA ALA A 220 3.68 -9.69 2.16
C ALA A 220 5.21 -9.70 2.17
N TRP A 221 5.81 -9.14 3.20
CA TRP A 221 7.25 -9.18 3.41
C TRP A 221 7.59 -10.29 4.38
N ASN A 222 8.30 -11.31 3.91
CA ASN A 222 8.79 -12.44 4.69
C ASN A 222 10.32 -12.45 4.67
N ASP A 223 10.95 -12.37 5.82
CA ASP A 223 12.42 -12.39 5.98
C ASP A 223 13.17 -11.34 5.11
N GLY A 224 12.53 -10.20 4.83
CA GLY A 224 13.11 -9.13 4.03
C GLY A 224 12.92 -9.27 2.52
N GLU A 225 12.20 -10.28 2.07
CA GLU A 225 11.85 -10.54 0.67
C GLU A 225 10.34 -10.39 0.46
N PRO A 226 9.89 -9.84 -0.70
CA PRO A 226 8.48 -9.76 -1.03
C PRO A 226 7.94 -11.12 -1.45
N ASP A 227 6.90 -11.58 -0.77
CA ASP A 227 6.14 -12.80 -1.10
C ASP A 227 4.77 -12.43 -1.68
N LEU A 228 4.47 -12.95 -2.86
CA LEU A 228 3.27 -12.60 -3.61
C LEU A 228 2.22 -13.69 -3.47
N TYR A 229 0.99 -13.30 -3.12
CA TYR A 229 -0.16 -14.19 -3.03
C TYR A 229 -1.41 -13.53 -3.60
N TYR A 230 -2.51 -14.30 -3.70
CA TYR A 230 -3.76 -13.83 -4.29
C TYR A 230 -4.92 -14.00 -3.34
N THR A 231 -5.87 -13.08 -3.42
CA THR A 231 -7.16 -13.18 -2.75
C THR A 231 -8.30 -12.92 -3.73
N ASP A 232 -9.44 -13.49 -3.46
CA ASP A 232 -10.60 -13.36 -4.34
C ASP A 232 -11.19 -11.95 -4.30
N VAL A 233 -11.75 -11.52 -5.43
CA VAL A 233 -12.55 -10.30 -5.50
C VAL A 233 -13.97 -10.61 -5.06
N LEU A 234 -14.47 -9.89 -4.06
CA LEU A 234 -15.85 -10.01 -3.62
C LEU A 234 -16.78 -9.34 -4.63
N LEU A 235 -17.56 -10.15 -5.34
CA LEU A 235 -18.55 -9.70 -6.32
C LEU A 235 -19.96 -9.67 -5.75
N ASP A 236 -20.23 -10.41 -4.70
CA ASP A 236 -21.53 -10.50 -4.06
C ASP A 236 -21.60 -9.53 -2.87
N GLY A 237 -22.46 -8.53 -2.98
CA GLY A 237 -22.85 -7.68 -1.87
C GLY A 237 -24.16 -8.20 -1.26
N GLU A 238 -24.52 -7.73 -0.05
CA GLU A 238 -25.75 -8.15 0.64
C GLU A 238 -27.03 -7.94 -0.18
N GLU A 239 -27.06 -6.90 -1.01
CA GLU A 239 -28.25 -6.54 -1.81
C GLU A 239 -28.08 -6.77 -3.32
N LYS A 240 -26.85 -6.98 -3.80
CA LYS A 240 -26.58 -7.02 -5.23
C LYS A 240 -25.27 -7.71 -5.57
N THR A 241 -25.33 -8.61 -6.56
CA THR A 241 -24.16 -9.17 -7.23
C THR A 241 -23.61 -8.17 -8.26
N TYR A 242 -22.30 -7.97 -8.25
CA TYR A 242 -21.57 -7.08 -9.15
C TYR A 242 -20.86 -7.89 -10.23
N GLU A 243 -21.46 -7.96 -11.39
CA GLU A 243 -20.81 -8.64 -12.52
C GLU A 243 -19.64 -7.80 -13.08
N PRO A 244 -18.50 -8.42 -13.39
CA PRO A 244 -17.41 -7.76 -14.08
C PRO A 244 -17.86 -7.20 -15.43
N LYS A 245 -17.58 -5.93 -15.69
CA LYS A 245 -17.97 -5.29 -16.97
C LYS A 245 -16.76 -4.65 -17.63
N ILE A 246 -16.71 -4.78 -18.98
CA ILE A 246 -15.79 -4.01 -19.78
C ILE A 246 -16.31 -2.57 -19.81
N ARG A 247 -15.46 -1.63 -19.43
CA ARG A 247 -15.80 -0.22 -19.48
C ARG A 247 -15.69 0.29 -20.92
N SER A 248 -16.78 0.79 -21.46
CA SER A 248 -16.80 1.56 -22.71
C SER A 248 -16.91 3.05 -22.40
N TYR A 249 -16.18 3.88 -23.11
CA TYR A 249 -16.26 5.34 -23.06
C TYR A 249 -17.12 5.84 -24.22
#